data_3c2c30d7ee487d81343d77ec23d1c5c1
#
_entry.id   3c2c30d7ee487d81343d77ec23d1c5c1
#
_cell.length_a   1.000
_cell.length_b   1.000
_cell.length_c   1.000
_cell.angle_alpha   90.00
_cell.angle_beta   90.00
_cell.angle_gamma   90.00
#
_symmetry.space_group_name_H-M   'P 1'
#
loop_
_entity.id
_entity.type
_entity.pdbx_description
1 polymer ?
#
loop_
_entity_poly.entity_id
_entity_poly.type
_entity_poly.pdbx_seq_one_letter_code
_entity_poly.pdbx_strand_id
1 'polypeptide(L)'
;MATLDKALRKLGETHIAVCENDVCGIDGVQYITGCTLGNDGLIIYNRGKFAFSWVEKRTGEGIRILLKVPLWASNEPLLLHRKVKVGTATEKEKQQWIDIRGKRGLELMELKDNKLLDVQQIKIKIPGKPRLFPFVSCAECGEAFMEPWASLDGGRVICPACKS
;
A
#
# COMPACT_ATOMS: atom_id res chain seq x y z
N MET A 1 -12.75 22.46 7.05
CA MET A 1 -11.97 21.20 7.11
C MET A 1 -12.86 19.95 7.23
N ALA A 2 -13.82 19.86 8.14
CA ALA A 2 -14.66 18.65 8.32
C ALA A 2 -15.48 18.23 7.08
N THR A 3 -15.92 19.15 6.22
CA THR A 3 -16.67 18.86 4.98
C THR A 3 -15.81 18.26 3.87
N LEU A 4 -14.57 18.73 3.72
CA LEU A 4 -13.63 18.19 2.73
C LEU A 4 -13.18 16.78 3.12
N ASP A 5 -12.86 16.56 4.39
CA ASP A 5 -12.48 15.25 4.93
C ASP A 5 -13.60 14.22 4.71
N LYS A 6 -14.85 14.58 4.98
CA LYS A 6 -16.01 13.71 4.73
C LYS A 6 -16.21 13.40 3.24
N ALA A 7 -15.97 14.38 2.35
CA ALA A 7 -16.08 14.18 0.91
C ALA A 7 -14.95 13.25 0.38
N LEU A 8 -13.72 13.44 0.84
CA LEU A 8 -12.57 12.61 0.45
C LEU A 8 -12.76 11.15 0.87
N ARG A 9 -13.24 10.89 2.09
CA ARG A 9 -13.52 9.53 2.58
C ARG A 9 -14.59 8.79 1.78
N LYS A 10 -15.51 9.51 1.13
CA LYS A 10 -16.51 8.91 0.24
C LYS A 10 -15.93 8.47 -1.12
N LEU A 11 -14.71 8.86 -1.46
CA LEU A 11 -14.07 8.41 -2.70
C LEU A 11 -13.98 6.88 -2.77
N GLY A 12 -13.78 6.18 -1.65
CA GLY A 12 -13.75 4.72 -1.60
C GLY A 12 -15.03 4.02 -2.07
N GLU A 13 -16.18 4.73 -2.08
CA GLU A 13 -17.45 4.20 -2.59
C GLU A 13 -17.45 4.13 -4.12
N THR A 14 -16.91 5.16 -4.80
CA THR A 14 -16.97 5.34 -6.24
C THR A 14 -15.65 5.15 -6.97
N HIS A 15 -14.53 5.15 -6.24
CA HIS A 15 -13.18 5.06 -6.78
C HIS A 15 -12.42 3.85 -6.21
N ILE A 16 -11.38 3.48 -6.94
CA ILE A 16 -10.35 2.53 -6.50
C ILE A 16 -9.03 3.28 -6.42
N ALA A 17 -8.30 3.07 -5.34
CA ALA A 17 -6.89 3.45 -5.24
C ALA A 17 -6.00 2.31 -5.74
N VAL A 18 -5.01 2.63 -6.57
CA VAL A 18 -3.98 1.68 -7.00
C VAL A 18 -2.64 2.18 -6.48
N CYS A 19 -1.98 1.37 -5.65
CA CYS A 19 -0.68 1.68 -5.05
C CYS A 19 0.42 0.86 -5.73
N GLU A 20 1.49 1.53 -6.17
CA GLU A 20 2.62 0.86 -6.84
C GLU A 20 3.76 0.48 -5.87
N ASN A 21 3.49 0.51 -4.58
CA ASN A 21 4.33 -0.02 -3.49
C ASN A 21 3.44 -0.50 -2.33
N ASP A 22 4.07 -1.11 -1.33
CA ASP A 22 3.43 -1.66 -0.13
C ASP A 22 3.98 -1.05 1.18
N VAL A 23 4.41 0.22 1.12
CA VAL A 23 4.96 0.95 2.27
C VAL A 23 3.95 1.94 2.87
N CYS A 24 4.36 2.67 3.91
CA CYS A 24 3.51 3.52 4.76
C CYS A 24 2.64 4.57 4.01
N GLY A 25 2.95 4.92 2.75
CA GLY A 25 2.10 5.79 1.94
C GLY A 25 0.69 5.23 1.73
N ILE A 26 0.52 3.89 1.79
CA ILE A 26 -0.78 3.23 1.71
C ILE A 26 -1.70 3.63 2.86
N ASP A 27 -1.15 3.78 4.07
CA ASP A 27 -1.94 4.19 5.25
C ASP A 27 -2.55 5.57 5.03
N GLY A 28 -1.78 6.50 4.46
CA GLY A 28 -2.26 7.81 4.06
C GLY A 28 -3.36 7.75 3.00
N VAL A 29 -3.19 6.91 1.98
CA VAL A 29 -4.21 6.68 0.94
C VAL A 29 -5.50 6.16 1.56
N GLN A 30 -5.44 5.14 2.40
CA GLN A 30 -6.61 4.55 3.06
C GLN A 30 -7.32 5.58 3.96
N TYR A 31 -6.55 6.32 4.76
CA TYR A 31 -7.09 7.31 5.68
C TYR A 31 -7.79 8.46 4.96
N ILE A 32 -7.16 9.01 3.92
CA ILE A 32 -7.67 10.19 3.20
C ILE A 32 -8.86 9.83 2.32
N THR A 33 -8.78 8.72 1.58
CA THR A 33 -9.74 8.41 0.51
C THR A 33 -10.82 7.41 0.92
N GLY A 34 -10.64 6.69 2.03
CA GLY A 34 -11.52 5.59 2.40
C GLY A 34 -11.39 4.36 1.49
N CYS A 35 -10.45 4.36 0.53
CA CYS A 35 -10.14 3.20 -0.30
C CYS A 35 -9.30 2.22 0.51
N THR A 36 -9.87 1.11 0.95
CA THR A 36 -9.19 0.11 1.77
C THR A 36 -9.13 -1.25 1.07
N LEU A 37 -8.23 -2.12 1.53
CA LEU A 37 -8.17 -3.50 1.05
C LEU A 37 -9.47 -4.24 1.34
N GLY A 38 -10.06 -4.02 2.52
CA GLY A 38 -11.26 -4.74 2.97
C GLY A 38 -12.54 -4.35 2.25
N ASN A 39 -12.63 -3.14 1.68
CA ASN A 39 -13.81 -2.68 0.93
C ASN A 39 -13.64 -2.75 -0.59
N ASP A 40 -12.66 -3.52 -1.08
CA ASP A 40 -12.32 -3.61 -2.52
C ASP A 40 -11.96 -2.27 -3.17
N GLY A 41 -11.67 -1.26 -2.35
CA GLY A 41 -11.30 0.09 -2.77
C GLY A 41 -9.81 0.27 -3.01
N LEU A 42 -8.95 -0.70 -2.66
CA LEU A 42 -7.50 -0.59 -2.77
C LEU A 42 -6.90 -1.81 -3.47
N ILE A 43 -6.02 -1.54 -4.44
CA ILE A 43 -5.25 -2.55 -5.15
C ILE A 43 -3.76 -2.23 -4.99
N ILE A 44 -2.94 -3.24 -4.66
CA ILE A 44 -1.50 -3.12 -4.60
C ILE A 44 -0.90 -3.82 -5.81
N TYR A 45 -0.25 -3.04 -6.67
CA TYR A 45 0.64 -3.52 -7.73
C TYR A 45 2.07 -3.13 -7.39
N ASN A 46 2.72 -3.89 -6.51
CA ASN A 46 4.07 -3.54 -6.05
C ASN A 46 5.08 -3.54 -7.20
N ARG A 47 5.47 -2.32 -7.61
CA ARG A 47 6.47 -2.02 -8.64
C ARG A 47 7.67 -1.28 -8.06
N GLY A 48 7.72 -1.12 -6.74
CA GLY A 48 8.73 -0.35 -6.03
C GLY A 48 8.71 1.15 -6.32
N LYS A 49 7.60 1.69 -6.86
CA LYS A 49 7.46 3.11 -7.20
C LYS A 49 6.61 3.83 -6.17
N PHE A 50 7.00 5.04 -5.78
CA PHE A 50 6.15 5.92 -4.98
C PHE A 50 5.10 6.57 -5.87
N ALA A 51 4.19 5.75 -6.36
CA ALA A 51 3.11 6.15 -7.24
C ALA A 51 1.78 5.61 -6.73
N PHE A 52 0.77 6.48 -6.81
CA PHE A 52 -0.59 6.21 -6.37
C PHE A 52 -1.56 6.70 -7.43
N SER A 53 -2.60 5.91 -7.70
CA SER A 53 -3.63 6.29 -8.66
C SER A 53 -4.99 6.25 -7.99
N TRP A 54 -5.88 7.15 -8.41
CA TRP A 54 -7.31 7.13 -8.05
C TRP A 54 -8.11 7.06 -9.34
N VAL A 55 -8.95 6.05 -9.45
CA VAL A 55 -9.66 5.72 -10.68
C VAL A 55 -11.13 5.49 -10.37
N GLU A 56 -12.02 6.13 -11.11
CA GLU A 56 -13.47 5.91 -11.00
C GLU A 56 -13.83 4.48 -11.42
N LYS A 57 -14.57 3.77 -10.56
CA LYS A 57 -14.95 2.35 -10.78
C LYS A 57 -15.75 2.14 -12.07
N ARG A 58 -16.58 3.10 -12.44
CA ARG A 58 -17.48 2.99 -13.60
C ARG A 58 -16.78 3.23 -14.94
N THR A 59 -15.89 4.21 -15.03
CA THR A 59 -15.26 4.64 -16.30
C THR A 59 -13.85 4.11 -16.48
N GLY A 60 -13.16 3.80 -15.39
CA GLY A 60 -11.73 3.49 -15.39
C GLY A 60 -10.84 4.72 -15.58
N GLU A 61 -11.42 5.92 -15.60
CA GLU A 61 -10.70 7.19 -15.73
C GLU A 61 -10.25 7.71 -14.37
N GLY A 62 -9.10 8.37 -14.35
CA GLY A 62 -8.54 8.87 -13.09
C GLY A 62 -7.21 9.55 -13.25
N ILE A 63 -6.51 9.69 -12.13
CA ILE A 63 -5.18 10.30 -12.08
C ILE A 63 -4.17 9.33 -11.49
N ARG A 64 -2.93 9.44 -11.95
CA ARG A 64 -1.76 8.81 -11.34
C ARG A 64 -0.81 9.88 -10.85
N ILE A 65 -0.41 9.80 -9.60
CA ILE A 65 0.52 10.73 -8.96
C ILE A 65 1.79 9.96 -8.64
N LEU A 66 2.91 10.41 -9.17
CA LEU A 66 4.24 9.85 -8.94
C LEU A 66 5.11 10.85 -8.19
N LEU A 67 5.78 10.41 -7.13
CA LEU A 67 6.84 11.18 -6.48
C LEU A 67 8.07 11.22 -7.40
N LYS A 68 8.47 12.42 -7.84
CA LYS A 68 9.58 12.65 -8.81
C LYS A 68 10.95 12.60 -8.17
N VAL A 69 11.03 12.90 -6.88
CA VAL A 69 12.29 12.97 -6.14
C VAL A 69 12.46 11.75 -5.26
N PRO A 70 13.69 11.23 -5.07
CA PRO A 70 13.91 10.12 -4.17
C PRO A 70 13.63 10.56 -2.72
N LEU A 71 13.02 9.67 -1.93
CA LEU A 71 12.81 9.91 -0.49
C LEU A 71 14.12 10.18 0.24
N TRP A 72 15.19 9.49 -0.17
CA TRP A 72 16.53 9.63 0.40
C TRP A 72 17.54 9.93 -0.69
N ALA A 73 18.45 10.88 -0.42
CA ALA A 73 19.50 11.27 -1.34
C ALA A 73 20.68 10.26 -1.36
N SER A 74 20.79 9.41 -0.34
CA SER A 74 21.85 8.41 -0.19
C SER A 74 21.31 7.15 0.50
N ASN A 75 22.15 6.11 0.58
CA ASN A 75 21.81 4.85 1.28
C ASN A 75 22.04 4.91 2.81
N GLU A 76 22.71 5.94 3.32
CA GLU A 76 23.03 6.06 4.74
C GLU A 76 21.78 6.03 5.64
N PRO A 77 20.71 6.81 5.34
CA PRO A 77 19.48 6.74 6.12
C PRO A 77 18.82 5.35 6.10
N LEU A 78 18.97 4.61 5.01
CA LEU A 78 18.41 3.25 4.90
C LEU A 78 19.17 2.25 5.76
N LEU A 79 20.50 2.37 5.86
CA LEU A 79 21.30 1.52 6.75
C LEU A 79 20.98 1.80 8.21
N LEU A 80 20.83 3.06 8.57
CA LEU A 80 20.45 3.48 9.92
C LEU A 80 19.04 3.00 10.27
N HIS A 81 18.08 3.15 9.35
CA HIS A 81 16.73 2.61 9.50
C HIS A 81 16.74 1.09 9.74
N ARG A 82 17.55 0.34 9.02
CA ARG A 82 17.67 -1.11 9.22
C ARG A 82 18.13 -1.44 10.63
N LYS A 83 19.16 -0.76 11.15
CA LYS A 83 19.63 -0.95 12.55
C LYS A 83 18.52 -0.65 13.57
N VAL A 84 17.77 0.43 13.36
CA VAL A 84 16.63 0.77 14.22
C VAL A 84 15.55 -0.32 14.18
N LYS A 85 15.22 -0.83 13.00
CA LYS A 85 14.18 -1.87 12.82
C LYS A 85 14.55 -3.21 13.47
N VAL A 86 15.80 -3.62 13.39
CA VAL A 86 16.26 -4.89 14.01
C VAL A 86 16.70 -4.74 15.47
N GLY A 87 16.57 -3.55 16.05
CA GLY A 87 16.87 -3.30 17.46
C GLY A 87 18.37 -3.22 17.81
N THR A 88 19.26 -3.09 16.82
CA THR A 88 20.71 -3.00 17.02
C THR A 88 21.25 -1.57 17.07
N ALA A 89 20.39 -0.57 16.87
CA ALA A 89 20.78 0.83 16.91
C ALA A 89 20.99 1.31 18.36
N THR A 90 22.06 2.07 18.58
CA THR A 90 22.30 2.83 19.81
C THR A 90 21.29 3.97 19.95
N GLU A 91 21.10 4.54 21.13
CA GLU A 91 20.22 5.70 21.34
C GLU A 91 20.65 6.90 20.47
N LYS A 92 21.94 7.12 20.31
CA LYS A 92 22.47 8.15 19.42
C LYS A 92 22.04 7.91 17.95
N GLU A 93 22.13 6.68 17.47
CA GLU A 93 21.69 6.31 16.12
C GLU A 93 20.17 6.43 15.93
N LYS A 94 19.39 6.11 16.96
CA LYS A 94 17.93 6.32 16.93
C LYS A 94 17.58 7.80 16.82
N GLN A 95 18.24 8.65 17.63
CA GLN A 95 18.04 10.10 17.56
C GLN A 95 18.46 10.64 16.19
N GLN A 96 19.62 10.24 15.69
CA GLN A 96 20.10 10.61 14.36
C GLN A 96 19.08 10.22 13.26
N TRP A 97 18.48 9.04 13.36
CA TRP A 97 17.44 8.61 12.43
C TRP A 97 16.20 9.53 12.47
N ILE A 98 15.75 9.93 13.66
CA ILE A 98 14.63 10.87 13.84
C ILE A 98 14.95 12.21 13.19
N ASP A 99 16.15 12.75 13.44
CA ASP A 99 16.59 14.05 12.93
C ASP A 99 16.68 14.05 11.40
N ILE A 100 17.28 13.02 10.80
CA ILE A 100 17.38 12.87 9.34
C ILE A 100 15.98 12.79 8.70
N ARG A 101 15.07 12.02 9.29
CA ARG A 101 13.69 11.92 8.79
C ARG A 101 12.95 13.24 8.88
N GLY A 102 13.05 13.92 10.02
CA GLY A 102 12.41 15.21 10.24
C GLY A 102 12.89 16.26 9.23
N LYS A 103 14.21 16.41 9.11
CA LYS A 103 14.83 17.31 8.14
C LYS A 103 14.37 17.00 6.71
N ARG A 104 14.45 15.73 6.30
CA ARG A 104 14.05 15.34 4.95
C ARG A 104 12.57 15.58 4.68
N GLY A 105 11.71 15.32 5.67
CA GLY A 105 10.28 15.62 5.57
C GLY A 105 10.01 17.10 5.30
N LEU A 106 10.66 17.99 6.05
CA LEU A 106 10.54 19.44 5.85
C LEU A 106 11.04 19.85 4.46
N GLU A 107 12.21 19.37 4.02
CA GLU A 107 12.74 19.65 2.68
C GLU A 107 11.75 19.26 1.57
N LEU A 108 11.10 18.11 1.70
CA LEU A 108 10.10 17.66 0.72
C LEU A 108 8.85 18.54 0.74
N MET A 109 8.40 18.98 1.91
CA MET A 109 7.22 19.85 2.07
C MET A 109 7.45 21.27 1.53
N GLU A 110 8.69 21.74 1.46
CA GLU A 110 9.06 23.04 0.89
C GLU A 110 9.14 23.03 -0.64
N LEU A 111 9.18 21.85 -1.26
CA LEU A 111 9.19 21.75 -2.71
C LEU A 111 7.84 22.15 -3.31
N LYS A 112 7.87 22.86 -4.42
CA LYS A 112 6.67 23.13 -5.21
C LYS A 112 6.13 21.81 -5.78
N ASP A 113 4.80 21.68 -5.85
CA ASP A 113 4.11 20.49 -6.31
C ASP A 113 4.65 19.95 -7.65
N ASN A 114 4.89 20.82 -8.62
CA ASN A 114 5.41 20.44 -9.94
C ASN A 114 6.87 19.93 -9.93
N LYS A 115 7.62 20.20 -8.87
CA LYS A 115 8.96 19.63 -8.66
C LYS A 115 8.90 18.32 -7.88
N LEU A 116 7.94 18.20 -6.98
CA LEU A 116 7.76 17.05 -6.11
C LEU A 116 7.00 15.93 -6.81
N LEU A 117 5.94 16.26 -7.55
CA LEU A 117 4.97 15.31 -8.09
C LEU A 117 4.88 15.40 -9.62
N ASP A 118 4.64 14.26 -10.23
CA ASP A 118 4.18 14.12 -11.61
C ASP A 118 2.74 13.60 -11.58
N VAL A 119 1.80 14.37 -12.15
CA VAL A 119 0.38 14.05 -12.17
C VAL A 119 -0.04 13.78 -13.61
N GLN A 120 -0.53 12.58 -13.87
CA GLN A 120 -0.95 12.13 -15.20
C GLN A 120 -2.42 11.74 -15.17
N GLN A 121 -3.15 12.12 -16.23
CA GLN A 121 -4.47 11.54 -16.50
C GLN A 121 -4.27 10.12 -17.01
N ILE A 122 -5.04 9.18 -16.49
CA ILE A 122 -4.98 7.77 -16.89
C ILE A 122 -6.36 7.20 -17.15
N LYS A 123 -6.38 6.14 -17.94
CA LYS A 123 -7.55 5.27 -18.09
C LYS A 123 -7.08 3.83 -18.02
N ILE A 124 -7.60 3.08 -17.04
CA ILE A 124 -7.24 1.67 -16.85
C ILE A 124 -8.47 0.79 -16.82
N LYS A 125 -8.30 -0.46 -17.22
CA LYS A 125 -9.30 -1.49 -16.96
C LYS A 125 -9.15 -1.96 -15.52
N ILE A 126 -10.18 -1.74 -14.71
CA ILE A 126 -10.21 -2.20 -13.33
C ILE A 126 -10.41 -3.72 -13.32
N PRO A 127 -9.50 -4.50 -12.73
CA PRO A 127 -9.68 -5.94 -12.64
C PRO A 127 -10.82 -6.25 -11.67
N GLY A 128 -11.91 -6.81 -12.19
CA GLY A 128 -12.94 -7.45 -11.37
C GLY A 128 -12.38 -8.75 -10.81
N LYS A 129 -12.00 -8.77 -9.54
CA LYS A 129 -11.60 -10.01 -8.84
C LYS A 129 -12.60 -10.27 -7.73
N PRO A 130 -13.28 -11.42 -7.75
CA PRO A 130 -14.04 -11.85 -6.58
C PRO A 130 -13.06 -12.04 -5.42
N ARG A 131 -13.42 -11.57 -4.22
CA ARG A 131 -12.62 -11.74 -3.00
C ARG A 131 -13.19 -12.77 -2.04
N LEU A 132 -14.43 -13.15 -2.26
CA LEU A 132 -15.07 -14.22 -1.51
C LEU A 132 -15.17 -15.44 -2.42
N PHE A 133 -14.69 -16.55 -1.93
CA PHE A 133 -14.70 -17.84 -2.59
C PHE A 133 -15.36 -18.88 -1.68
N PRO A 134 -15.80 -20.02 -2.21
CA PRO A 134 -16.23 -21.15 -1.38
C PRO A 134 -15.17 -21.52 -0.34
N PHE A 135 -15.63 -21.99 0.83
CA PHE A 135 -14.75 -22.46 1.88
C PHE A 135 -14.61 -23.98 1.82
N VAL A 136 -13.42 -24.45 2.12
CA VAL A 136 -13.07 -25.86 2.27
C VAL A 136 -12.39 -26.08 3.62
N SER A 137 -12.40 -27.30 4.14
CA SER A 137 -11.73 -27.63 5.41
C SER A 137 -10.36 -28.25 5.14
N CYS A 138 -9.36 -27.82 5.89
CA CYS A 138 -8.03 -28.43 5.88
C CYS A 138 -8.07 -29.83 6.48
N ALA A 139 -7.55 -30.82 5.77
CA ALA A 139 -7.50 -32.21 6.26
C ALA A 139 -6.50 -32.41 7.41
N GLU A 140 -5.59 -31.44 7.64
CA GLU A 140 -4.57 -31.53 8.69
C GLU A 140 -5.02 -30.84 10.00
N CYS A 141 -5.38 -29.53 9.94
CA CYS A 141 -5.77 -28.76 11.12
C CYS A 141 -7.28 -28.62 11.32
N GLY A 142 -8.10 -29.02 10.36
CA GLY A 142 -9.56 -28.90 10.41
C GLY A 142 -10.11 -27.49 10.17
N GLU A 143 -9.27 -26.46 10.06
CA GLU A 143 -9.72 -25.09 9.87
C GLU A 143 -10.31 -24.87 8.47
N ALA A 144 -11.38 -24.07 8.41
CA ALA A 144 -11.98 -23.65 7.15
C ALA A 144 -11.20 -22.50 6.52
N PHE A 145 -10.94 -22.57 5.22
CA PHE A 145 -10.25 -21.56 4.44
C PHE A 145 -10.80 -21.49 3.01
N MET A 146 -10.54 -20.40 2.31
CA MET A 146 -11.07 -20.21 0.96
C MET A 146 -10.36 -21.11 -0.07
N GLU A 147 -11.15 -21.78 -0.91
CA GLU A 147 -10.74 -22.81 -1.87
C GLU A 147 -9.52 -22.42 -2.78
N PRO A 148 -9.39 -21.19 -3.32
CA PRO A 148 -8.25 -20.85 -4.20
C PRO A 148 -6.88 -20.95 -3.53
N TRP A 149 -6.83 -21.02 -2.19
CA TRP A 149 -5.59 -21.22 -1.44
C TRP A 149 -5.32 -22.69 -1.10
N ALA A 150 -6.19 -23.60 -1.54
CA ALA A 150 -6.02 -25.02 -1.29
C ALA A 150 -4.84 -25.60 -2.09
N SER A 151 -4.09 -26.46 -1.44
CA SER A 151 -3.12 -27.35 -2.08
C SER A 151 -3.59 -28.79 -1.90
N LEU A 152 -3.27 -29.66 -2.87
CA LEU A 152 -3.50 -31.08 -2.74
C LEU A 152 -2.18 -31.77 -2.32
N ASP A 153 -2.25 -32.52 -1.24
CA ASP A 153 -1.16 -33.38 -0.77
C ASP A 153 -1.68 -34.80 -0.55
N GLY A 154 -1.22 -35.75 -1.35
CA GLY A 154 -1.72 -37.12 -1.35
C GLY A 154 -3.24 -37.24 -1.55
N GLY A 155 -3.85 -36.33 -2.31
CA GLY A 155 -5.31 -36.25 -2.52
C GLY A 155 -6.08 -35.57 -1.39
N ARG A 156 -5.42 -35.11 -0.32
CA ARG A 156 -6.00 -34.36 0.80
C ARG A 156 -5.92 -32.86 0.54
N VAL A 157 -6.96 -32.12 0.90
CA VAL A 157 -7.00 -30.66 0.81
C VAL A 157 -6.27 -30.06 2.01
N ILE A 158 -5.19 -29.33 1.77
CA ILE A 158 -4.32 -28.75 2.81
C ILE A 158 -4.26 -27.22 2.67
N CYS A 159 -4.39 -26.50 3.79
CA CYS A 159 -4.28 -25.05 3.83
C CYS A 159 -2.81 -24.59 3.73
N PRO A 160 -2.55 -23.29 3.38
CA PRO A 160 -1.19 -22.77 3.26
C PRO A 160 -0.35 -22.90 4.53
N ALA A 161 -0.98 -22.81 5.72
CA ALA A 161 -0.27 -22.91 6.99
C ALA A 161 0.21 -24.33 7.33
N CYS A 162 -0.47 -25.37 6.82
CA CYS A 162 -0.09 -26.76 7.02
C CYS A 162 0.75 -27.33 5.86
N LYS A 163 0.89 -26.57 4.80
CA LYS A 163 1.76 -26.95 3.68
C LYS A 163 3.21 -26.74 4.09
N SER A 164 3.93 -27.80 4.38
CA SER A 164 5.37 -27.81 4.68
C SER A 164 6.21 -27.47 3.45
#